data_80723a401d41ba98f34aec83c2f5d4da
#
_entry.id   80723a401d41ba98f34aec83c2f5d4da
#
_cell.length_a   1.000
_cell.length_b   1.000
_cell.length_c   1.000
_cell.angle_alpha   90.00
_cell.angle_beta   90.00
_cell.angle_gamma   90.00
#
_symmetry.space_group_name_H-M   'P 1'
#
loop_
_entity.id
_entity.type
_entity.pdbx_description
1 polymer ?
#
loop_
_entity_poly.entity_id
_entity_poly.type
_entity_poly.pdbx_seq_one_letter_code
_entity_poly.pdbx_strand_id
1 'polypeptide(L)'
;MRMTKRFYSIASVAIFLLLVHFTLAQATQGSAPDIAVGPQYDTTHVYVAPEDFDRFVASLLATFGGTTTKQGVFDVTPTPSSTMSQLVLTPVGTLSVFGFKTPIPYPFGAERTGYLVTDLDAAVSAAQSDGADVLVTPFNDPIGRDAVIQWPGGVNTQLYWHTTSPSYKALTTIPENRVYLSPVRASAFVQGFVTFSHGKIVSDDDQAPGIEIGKPNDTYRRIRIQSKFGKVTVLVTDGHLPYPYGHEMTGYEVSDLDGTLAKAKAAGVKILVPPYATDERTAAVVQFPGGYIAEIHSLGKEAH
;
A
#
# COMPACT_ATOMS: atom_id res chain seq x y z
N MET A 1 -58.90 -82.58 -21.01
CA MET A 1 -57.91 -82.08 -20.05
C MET A 1 -56.74 -81.50 -20.83
N ARG A 2 -56.74 -80.17 -21.13
CA ARG A 2 -55.72 -79.54 -21.97
C ARG A 2 -54.85 -78.59 -21.08
N MET A 3 -53.61 -78.86 -20.94
CA MET A 3 -52.58 -77.99 -20.26
C MET A 3 -52.11 -76.98 -21.28
N THR A 4 -52.34 -75.70 -20.96
CA THR A 4 -51.77 -74.59 -21.72
C THR A 4 -50.43 -74.12 -21.05
N LYS A 5 -49.31 -74.27 -21.74
CA LYS A 5 -48.03 -73.76 -21.33
C LYS A 5 -47.93 -72.26 -21.69
N ARG A 6 -47.68 -71.40 -20.69
CA ARG A 6 -47.36 -70.00 -20.88
C ARG A 6 -45.85 -69.86 -21.06
N PHE A 7 -45.43 -69.24 -22.17
CA PHE A 7 -44.06 -68.79 -22.39
C PHE A 7 -43.88 -67.42 -21.79
N TYR A 8 -42.87 -67.26 -20.92
CA TYR A 8 -42.42 -65.94 -20.46
C TYR A 8 -41.29 -65.51 -21.38
N SER A 9 -41.46 -64.37 -22.05
CA SER A 9 -40.45 -63.67 -22.81
C SER A 9 -39.63 -62.82 -21.87
N ILE A 10 -38.29 -63.08 -21.79
CA ILE A 10 -37.32 -62.29 -21.04
C ILE A 10 -36.88 -61.13 -21.95
N ALA A 11 -37.34 -59.94 -21.71
CA ALA A 11 -36.82 -58.74 -22.38
C ALA A 11 -35.55 -58.26 -21.68
N SER A 12 -34.40 -58.42 -22.40
CA SER A 12 -33.11 -57.92 -21.95
C SER A 12 -33.06 -56.40 -22.14
N VAL A 13 -33.05 -55.66 -21.04
CA VAL A 13 -32.82 -54.21 -21.02
C VAL A 13 -31.29 -53.99 -21.02
N ALA A 14 -30.78 -53.54 -22.19
CA ALA A 14 -29.40 -53.08 -22.32
C ALA A 14 -29.31 -51.66 -21.76
N ILE A 15 -28.68 -51.50 -20.58
CA ILE A 15 -28.36 -50.18 -19.99
C ILE A 15 -27.09 -49.68 -20.67
N PHE A 16 -27.23 -48.68 -21.54
CA PHE A 16 -26.08 -47.90 -22.09
C PHE A 16 -25.61 -46.91 -21.01
N LEU A 17 -24.49 -47.22 -20.36
CA LEU A 17 -23.77 -46.30 -19.51
C LEU A 17 -22.97 -45.31 -20.41
N LEU A 18 -23.52 -44.11 -20.59
CA LEU A 18 -22.77 -43.00 -21.17
C LEU A 18 -21.80 -42.47 -20.08
N LEU A 19 -20.55 -42.84 -20.17
CA LEU A 19 -19.43 -42.24 -19.43
C LEU A 19 -19.13 -40.87 -20.05
N VAL A 20 -19.73 -39.81 -19.50
CA VAL A 20 -19.34 -38.44 -19.81
C VAL A 20 -17.99 -38.18 -19.12
N HIS A 21 -16.89 -38.22 -19.89
CA HIS A 21 -15.61 -37.77 -19.39
C HIS A 21 -15.61 -36.25 -19.34
N PHE A 22 -15.83 -35.68 -18.13
CA PHE A 22 -15.47 -34.32 -17.87
C PHE A 22 -13.94 -34.20 -17.80
N THR A 23 -13.32 -33.82 -18.91
CA THR A 23 -11.96 -33.32 -18.89
C THR A 23 -12.02 -31.95 -18.21
N LEU A 24 -11.71 -31.90 -16.90
CA LEU A 24 -11.31 -30.68 -16.22
C LEU A 24 -10.05 -30.17 -16.93
N ALA A 25 -10.24 -29.21 -17.85
CA ALA A 25 -9.13 -28.40 -18.30
C ALA A 25 -8.61 -27.69 -17.04
N GLN A 26 -7.54 -28.18 -16.45
CA GLN A 26 -6.72 -27.42 -15.53
C GLN A 26 -6.21 -26.23 -16.35
N ALA A 27 -6.88 -25.07 -16.19
CA ALA A 27 -6.26 -23.81 -16.56
C ALA A 27 -4.94 -23.77 -15.81
N THR A 28 -3.84 -23.89 -16.52
CA THR A 28 -2.53 -23.52 -16.00
C THR A 28 -2.69 -22.08 -15.56
N GLN A 29 -2.77 -21.84 -14.24
CA GLN A 29 -2.62 -20.52 -13.69
C GLN A 29 -1.21 -20.06 -14.09
N GLY A 30 -1.12 -19.38 -15.23
CA GLY A 30 0.05 -18.61 -15.54
C GLY A 30 0.29 -17.67 -14.35
N SER A 31 1.51 -17.60 -13.85
CA SER A 31 1.84 -16.58 -12.84
C SER A 31 1.35 -15.25 -13.35
N ALA A 32 0.61 -14.50 -12.51
CA ALA A 32 0.17 -13.16 -12.87
C ALA A 32 1.37 -12.33 -13.35
N PRO A 33 1.20 -11.42 -14.32
CA PRO A 33 2.30 -10.66 -14.88
C PRO A 33 2.98 -9.82 -13.78
N ASP A 34 4.29 -9.70 -13.84
CA ASP A 34 5.06 -8.78 -12.99
C ASP A 34 4.82 -7.36 -13.48
N ILE A 35 3.93 -6.64 -12.81
CA ILE A 35 3.48 -5.30 -13.18
C ILE A 35 4.19 -4.18 -12.42
N ALA A 36 5.09 -4.51 -11.48
CA ALA A 36 5.83 -3.52 -10.72
C ALA A 36 7.08 -3.05 -11.43
N VAL A 37 7.42 -1.79 -11.28
CA VAL A 37 8.74 -1.24 -11.57
C VAL A 37 9.50 -1.13 -10.26
N GLY A 38 10.49 -1.98 -10.06
CA GLY A 38 11.29 -1.92 -8.84
C GLY A 38 12.69 -1.37 -9.11
N PRO A 39 13.32 -0.71 -8.12
CA PRO A 39 12.71 -0.25 -6.89
C PRO A 39 11.71 0.89 -7.13
N GLN A 40 10.72 1.03 -6.24
CA GLN A 40 9.72 2.09 -6.34
C GLN A 40 10.35 3.46 -6.06
N TYR A 41 9.96 4.45 -6.85
CA TYR A 41 10.48 5.82 -6.73
C TYR A 41 9.55 6.71 -5.92
N ASP A 42 8.25 6.53 -6.05
CA ASP A 42 7.23 7.41 -5.51
C ASP A 42 6.18 6.57 -4.77
N THR A 43 6.47 6.27 -3.52
CA THR A 43 5.62 5.41 -2.70
C THR A 43 4.79 6.17 -1.67
N THR A 44 5.01 7.49 -1.52
CA THR A 44 4.31 8.29 -0.52
C THR A 44 3.69 9.53 -1.15
N HIS A 45 2.38 9.67 -1.00
CA HIS A 45 1.64 10.86 -1.40
C HIS A 45 1.32 11.72 -0.18
N VAL A 46 1.67 13.00 -0.25
CA VAL A 46 1.46 13.94 0.84
C VAL A 46 0.68 15.15 0.33
N TYR A 47 -0.41 15.45 1.01
CA TYR A 47 -1.29 16.57 0.74
C TYR A 47 -1.16 17.59 1.85
N VAL A 48 -0.73 18.79 1.49
CA VAL A 48 -0.60 19.92 2.42
C VAL A 48 -1.33 21.15 1.86
N ALA A 49 -1.74 22.06 2.73
CA ALA A 49 -2.26 23.33 2.28
C ALA A 49 -1.18 24.10 1.47
N PRO A 50 -1.55 24.81 0.39
CA PRO A 50 -0.58 25.54 -0.44
C PRO A 50 0.35 26.48 0.35
N GLU A 51 -0.16 27.11 1.41
CA GLU A 51 0.60 28.01 2.30
C GLU A 51 1.64 27.26 3.16
N ASP A 52 1.46 25.97 3.36
CA ASP A 52 2.40 25.13 4.12
C ASP A 52 3.42 24.41 3.23
N PHE A 53 3.24 24.43 1.92
CA PHE A 53 3.96 23.60 0.97
C PHE A 53 5.49 23.73 1.09
N ASP A 54 6.02 24.95 0.95
CA ASP A 54 7.46 25.18 0.98
C ASP A 54 8.06 24.88 2.36
N ARG A 55 7.34 25.19 3.43
CA ARG A 55 7.76 24.89 4.81
C ARG A 55 7.80 23.39 5.05
N PHE A 56 6.82 22.65 4.52
CA PHE A 56 6.79 21.19 4.60
C PHE A 56 8.01 20.58 3.87
N VAL A 57 8.24 20.96 2.60
CA VAL A 57 9.37 20.46 1.80
C VAL A 57 10.71 20.77 2.46
N ALA A 58 10.89 22.01 2.96
CA ALA A 58 12.11 22.39 3.66
C ALA A 58 12.34 21.54 4.93
N SER A 59 11.28 21.25 5.69
CA SER A 59 11.38 20.42 6.90
C SER A 59 11.76 18.98 6.61
N LEU A 60 11.28 18.38 5.52
CA LEU A 60 11.66 17.04 5.07
C LEU A 60 13.15 16.97 4.70
N LEU A 61 13.61 17.92 3.88
CA LEU A 61 15.02 17.99 3.48
C LEU A 61 15.94 18.22 4.68
N ALA A 62 15.56 19.05 5.63
CA ALA A 62 16.34 19.27 6.86
C ALA A 62 16.39 17.99 7.73
N THR A 63 15.31 17.19 7.74
CA THR A 63 15.22 15.96 8.54
C THR A 63 16.03 14.82 7.92
N PHE A 64 15.79 14.53 6.64
CA PHE A 64 16.30 13.33 5.97
C PHE A 64 17.43 13.60 4.97
N GLY A 65 17.69 14.87 4.63
CA GLY A 65 18.54 15.23 3.50
C GLY A 65 17.90 14.96 2.15
N GLY A 66 18.69 14.97 1.09
CA GLY A 66 18.21 14.70 -0.26
C GLY A 66 18.09 15.96 -1.14
N THR A 67 17.26 15.88 -2.16
CA THR A 67 17.03 16.92 -3.17
C THR A 67 15.55 16.99 -3.55
N THR A 68 15.21 17.95 -4.40
CA THR A 68 13.85 18.04 -4.96
C THR A 68 13.88 18.20 -6.48
N THR A 69 12.79 17.84 -7.14
CA THR A 69 12.52 18.32 -8.49
C THR A 69 12.13 19.79 -8.46
N LYS A 70 12.05 20.42 -9.63
CA LYS A 70 11.48 21.76 -9.73
C LYS A 70 9.99 21.72 -9.38
N GLN A 71 9.54 22.63 -8.51
CA GLN A 71 8.13 22.83 -8.22
C GLN A 71 7.39 23.33 -9.47
N GLY A 72 6.20 22.83 -9.69
CA GLY A 72 5.30 23.26 -10.76
C GLY A 72 3.85 23.36 -10.29
N VAL A 73 2.98 23.86 -11.17
CA VAL A 73 1.53 23.85 -10.99
C VAL A 73 0.93 23.06 -12.14
N PHE A 74 0.20 22.00 -11.80
CA PHE A 74 -0.30 21.03 -12.76
C PHE A 74 -1.78 20.70 -12.50
N ASP A 75 -2.40 20.16 -13.53
CA ASP A 75 -3.70 19.48 -13.45
C ASP A 75 -3.41 17.98 -13.26
N VAL A 76 -3.57 17.47 -12.05
CA VAL A 76 -3.17 16.10 -11.66
C VAL A 76 -4.37 15.18 -11.40
N THR A 77 -5.56 15.62 -11.77
CA THR A 77 -6.81 14.86 -11.56
C THR A 77 -7.60 14.79 -12.87
N PRO A 78 -8.50 13.78 -13.04
CA PRO A 78 -9.30 13.65 -14.27
C PRO A 78 -10.33 14.77 -14.46
N THR A 79 -10.56 15.58 -13.43
CA THR A 79 -11.36 16.80 -13.47
C THR A 79 -10.45 18.01 -13.31
N PRO A 80 -10.79 19.19 -13.86
CA PRO A 80 -9.93 20.35 -13.79
C PRO A 80 -9.50 20.69 -12.36
N SER A 81 -8.18 20.79 -12.16
CA SER A 81 -7.58 21.13 -10.85
C SER A 81 -6.39 22.07 -11.06
N SER A 82 -5.94 22.70 -9.99
CA SER A 82 -4.71 23.49 -9.97
C SER A 82 -3.92 23.09 -8.74
N THR A 83 -2.82 22.38 -8.95
CA THR A 83 -2.09 21.74 -7.87
C THR A 83 -0.61 22.08 -7.93
N MET A 84 -0.08 22.67 -6.87
CA MET A 84 1.37 22.72 -6.66
C MET A 84 1.86 21.30 -6.50
N SER A 85 2.88 20.89 -7.24
CA SER A 85 3.44 19.54 -7.16
C SER A 85 4.96 19.57 -7.21
N GLN A 86 5.58 18.71 -6.42
CA GLN A 86 7.03 18.57 -6.35
C GLN A 86 7.38 17.19 -5.78
N LEU A 87 8.38 16.52 -6.33
CA LEU A 87 8.99 15.35 -5.71
C LEU A 87 10.05 15.78 -4.71
N VAL A 88 10.05 15.15 -3.55
CA VAL A 88 11.11 15.23 -2.54
C VAL A 88 11.85 13.91 -2.52
N LEU A 89 13.11 13.93 -2.95
CA LEU A 89 13.96 12.77 -3.18
C LEU A 89 14.90 12.61 -1.99
N THR A 90 14.48 11.88 -0.96
CA THR A 90 15.31 11.61 0.22
C THR A 90 15.96 10.22 0.14
N PRO A 91 17.03 9.95 0.89
CA PRO A 91 17.62 8.61 0.94
C PRO A 91 16.68 7.53 1.47
N VAL A 92 15.70 7.89 2.28
CA VAL A 92 14.83 6.98 3.01
C VAL A 92 13.42 6.88 2.43
N GLY A 93 13.13 7.61 1.36
CA GLY A 93 11.83 7.59 0.68
C GLY A 93 11.70 8.75 -0.29
N THR A 94 10.96 8.53 -1.36
CA THR A 94 10.53 9.59 -2.28
C THR A 94 9.08 9.93 -2.00
N LEU A 95 8.77 11.22 -1.98
CA LEU A 95 7.44 11.72 -1.69
C LEU A 95 6.97 12.59 -2.86
N SER A 96 5.75 12.32 -3.34
CA SER A 96 4.98 13.28 -4.15
C SER A 96 4.23 14.21 -3.21
N VAL A 97 4.57 15.48 -3.26
CA VAL A 97 3.95 16.52 -2.43
C VAL A 97 2.97 17.32 -3.28
N PHE A 98 1.72 17.41 -2.80
CA PHE A 98 0.62 18.09 -3.46
C PHE A 98 0.05 19.22 -2.59
N GLY A 99 -0.07 20.41 -3.18
CA GLY A 99 -0.75 21.55 -2.59
C GLY A 99 -1.85 22.05 -3.52
N PHE A 100 -3.08 21.57 -3.32
CA PHE A 100 -4.21 21.95 -4.17
C PHE A 100 -4.62 23.39 -3.93
N LYS A 101 -4.62 24.21 -5.01
CA LYS A 101 -5.15 25.57 -5.02
C LYS A 101 -6.66 25.60 -5.28
N THR A 102 -7.22 24.50 -5.79
CA THR A 102 -8.64 24.24 -5.99
C THR A 102 -9.13 23.23 -4.96
N PRO A 103 -10.44 23.08 -4.74
CA PRO A 103 -10.97 21.97 -3.94
C PRO A 103 -10.46 20.62 -4.47
N ILE A 104 -10.08 19.74 -3.57
CA ILE A 104 -9.55 18.41 -3.91
C ILE A 104 -10.73 17.51 -4.30
N PRO A 105 -10.80 16.98 -5.54
CA PRO A 105 -11.84 16.04 -5.90
C PRO A 105 -11.59 14.68 -5.24
N TYR A 106 -12.63 14.07 -4.65
CA TYR A 106 -12.54 12.73 -4.09
C TYR A 106 -12.25 11.71 -5.23
N PRO A 107 -11.37 10.69 -5.03
CA PRO A 107 -10.72 10.27 -3.78
C PRO A 107 -9.33 10.89 -3.55
N PHE A 108 -8.88 11.81 -4.36
CA PHE A 108 -7.57 12.46 -4.20
C PHE A 108 -7.47 13.13 -2.82
N GLY A 109 -6.29 13.00 -2.20
CA GLY A 109 -6.10 13.44 -0.82
C GLY A 109 -6.45 12.39 0.25
N ALA A 110 -7.11 11.30 -0.15
CA ALA A 110 -7.39 10.15 0.71
C ALA A 110 -6.38 9.01 0.54
N GLU A 111 -5.75 8.87 -0.64
CA GLU A 111 -4.63 7.94 -0.85
C GLU A 111 -3.33 8.50 -0.25
N ARG A 112 -2.55 7.61 0.34
CA ARG A 112 -1.25 7.93 0.96
C ARG A 112 -0.09 7.23 0.28
N THR A 113 -0.39 6.31 -0.63
CA THR A 113 0.61 5.48 -1.29
C THR A 113 0.34 5.44 -2.78
N GLY A 114 1.40 5.61 -3.57
CA GLY A 114 1.40 5.42 -5.01
C GLY A 114 2.40 4.35 -5.43
N TYR A 115 2.06 3.56 -6.45
CA TYR A 115 2.93 2.53 -6.99
C TYR A 115 3.13 2.72 -8.49
N LEU A 116 4.39 2.85 -8.89
CA LEU A 116 4.79 2.87 -10.30
C LEU A 116 4.66 1.46 -10.89
N VAL A 117 3.88 1.33 -11.95
CA VAL A 117 3.62 0.06 -12.63
C VAL A 117 4.14 0.07 -14.07
N THR A 118 4.41 -1.11 -14.62
CA THR A 118 4.92 -1.25 -15.99
C THR A 118 3.80 -1.18 -17.05
N ASP A 119 2.56 -1.52 -16.66
CA ASP A 119 1.36 -1.46 -17.50
C ASP A 119 0.18 -1.13 -16.60
N LEU A 120 -0.39 0.07 -16.76
CA LEU A 120 -1.46 0.56 -15.89
C LEU A 120 -2.76 -0.22 -16.09
N ASP A 121 -3.14 -0.53 -17.32
CA ASP A 121 -4.40 -1.23 -17.60
C ASP A 121 -4.35 -2.67 -17.07
N ALA A 122 -3.21 -3.35 -17.24
CA ALA A 122 -2.97 -4.67 -16.67
C ALA A 122 -2.95 -4.62 -15.13
N ALA A 123 -2.32 -3.60 -14.54
CA ALA A 123 -2.26 -3.43 -13.09
C ALA A 123 -3.64 -3.21 -12.47
N VAL A 124 -4.46 -2.34 -13.06
CA VAL A 124 -5.84 -2.09 -12.61
C VAL A 124 -6.70 -3.36 -12.72
N SER A 125 -6.58 -4.08 -13.85
CA SER A 125 -7.31 -5.34 -14.03
C SER A 125 -6.89 -6.41 -13.02
N ALA A 126 -5.59 -6.54 -12.73
CA ALA A 126 -5.07 -7.46 -11.71
C ALA A 126 -5.58 -7.08 -10.32
N ALA A 127 -5.50 -5.80 -9.94
CA ALA A 127 -5.99 -5.32 -8.65
C ALA A 127 -7.48 -5.62 -8.45
N GLN A 128 -8.32 -5.41 -9.50
CA GLN A 128 -9.75 -5.76 -9.44
C GLN A 128 -9.96 -7.27 -9.25
N SER A 129 -9.21 -8.09 -9.98
CA SER A 129 -9.29 -9.56 -9.87
C SER A 129 -8.90 -10.04 -8.48
N ASP A 130 -8.01 -9.31 -7.81
CA ASP A 130 -7.50 -9.59 -6.47
C ASP A 130 -8.27 -8.87 -5.35
N GLY A 131 -9.44 -8.29 -5.69
CA GLY A 131 -10.42 -7.80 -4.72
C GLY A 131 -10.37 -6.31 -4.40
N ALA A 132 -9.65 -5.50 -5.18
CA ALA A 132 -9.72 -4.05 -5.08
C ALA A 132 -10.89 -3.47 -5.89
N ASP A 133 -11.49 -2.40 -5.40
CA ASP A 133 -12.41 -1.55 -6.18
C ASP A 133 -11.62 -0.49 -6.96
N VAL A 134 -12.10 -0.13 -8.16
CA VAL A 134 -11.55 0.98 -8.94
C VAL A 134 -12.37 2.24 -8.66
N LEU A 135 -11.77 3.18 -7.91
CA LEU A 135 -12.42 4.44 -7.58
C LEU A 135 -12.27 5.47 -8.71
N VAL A 136 -11.09 5.49 -9.35
CA VAL A 136 -10.82 6.34 -10.52
C VAL A 136 -10.21 5.46 -11.60
N THR A 137 -10.91 5.35 -12.73
CA THR A 137 -10.43 4.61 -13.90
C THR A 137 -9.20 5.30 -14.50
N PRO A 138 -8.35 4.57 -15.26
CA PRO A 138 -7.17 5.14 -15.87
C PRO A 138 -7.43 6.45 -16.62
N PHE A 139 -6.67 7.49 -16.31
CA PHE A 139 -6.72 8.81 -16.93
C PHE A 139 -5.31 9.32 -17.23
N ASN A 140 -5.20 10.31 -18.10
CA ASN A 140 -3.91 10.92 -18.43
C ASN A 140 -3.57 12.02 -17.43
N ASP A 141 -2.31 12.07 -17.03
CA ASP A 141 -1.70 13.15 -16.29
C ASP A 141 -0.57 13.79 -17.12
N PRO A 142 0.11 14.88 -16.65
CA PRO A 142 1.15 15.55 -17.44
C PRO A 142 2.38 14.68 -17.81
N ILE A 143 2.66 13.61 -17.09
CA ILE A 143 3.86 12.77 -17.27
C ILE A 143 3.56 11.30 -17.53
N GLY A 144 2.28 10.92 -17.52
CA GLY A 144 1.89 9.55 -17.73
C GLY A 144 0.39 9.29 -17.65
N ARG A 145 0.02 8.27 -16.92
CA ARG A 145 -1.36 7.86 -16.65
C ARG A 145 -1.49 7.37 -15.22
N ASP A 146 -2.62 7.68 -14.59
CA ASP A 146 -2.92 7.32 -13.21
C ASP A 146 -4.26 6.60 -13.08
N ALA A 147 -4.44 5.87 -11.99
CA ALA A 147 -5.69 5.31 -11.54
C ALA A 147 -5.71 5.26 -10.00
N VAL A 148 -6.88 5.31 -9.38
CA VAL A 148 -7.00 5.13 -7.92
C VAL A 148 -7.85 3.90 -7.65
N ILE A 149 -7.29 2.98 -6.86
CA ILE A 149 -7.95 1.76 -6.40
C ILE A 149 -8.14 1.80 -4.89
N GLN A 150 -9.08 1.01 -4.40
CA GLN A 150 -9.32 0.83 -2.97
C GLN A 150 -9.30 -0.65 -2.60
N TRP A 151 -8.39 -1.03 -1.74
CA TRP A 151 -8.31 -2.36 -1.16
C TRP A 151 -9.36 -2.59 -0.06
N PRO A 152 -9.69 -3.86 0.24
CA PRO A 152 -10.54 -4.19 1.39
C PRO A 152 -10.06 -3.50 2.67
N GLY A 153 -10.99 -2.83 3.36
CA GLY A 153 -10.69 -2.04 4.55
C GLY A 153 -10.53 -0.54 4.30
N GLY A 154 -10.67 -0.10 3.03
CA GLY A 154 -10.67 1.31 2.68
C GLY A 154 -9.26 1.89 2.41
N VAL A 155 -8.27 1.04 2.18
CA VAL A 155 -6.91 1.47 1.84
C VAL A 155 -6.87 1.92 0.38
N ASN A 156 -6.72 3.22 0.16
CA ASN A 156 -6.64 3.81 -1.17
C ASN A 156 -5.19 3.81 -1.66
N THR A 157 -5.00 3.40 -2.90
CA THR A 157 -3.69 3.36 -3.54
C THR A 157 -3.80 3.97 -4.93
N GLN A 158 -2.88 4.85 -5.28
CA GLN A 158 -2.73 5.30 -6.66
C GLN A 158 -1.81 4.34 -7.40
N LEU A 159 -2.22 3.89 -8.57
CA LEU A 159 -1.35 3.23 -9.54
C LEU A 159 -1.00 4.24 -10.61
N TYR A 160 0.29 4.36 -10.95
CA TYR A 160 0.74 5.31 -11.96
C TYR A 160 1.74 4.68 -12.92
N TRP A 161 1.73 5.16 -14.15
CA TRP A 161 2.63 4.76 -15.23
C TRP A 161 3.22 6.00 -15.87
N HIS A 162 4.53 6.03 -16.02
CA HIS A 162 5.22 7.16 -16.62
C HIS A 162 5.55 6.91 -18.09
N THR A 163 5.33 7.91 -18.93
CA THR A 163 5.74 7.90 -20.33
C THR A 163 7.26 7.70 -20.48
N THR A 164 8.03 8.23 -19.53
CA THR A 164 9.48 8.03 -19.44
C THR A 164 9.82 7.51 -18.05
N SER A 165 10.49 6.36 -18.00
CA SER A 165 10.91 5.79 -16.71
C SER A 165 11.78 6.77 -15.92
N PRO A 166 11.48 7.01 -14.62
CA PRO A 166 12.32 7.86 -13.78
C PRO A 166 13.74 7.30 -13.65
N SER A 167 14.72 8.19 -13.56
CA SER A 167 16.14 7.85 -13.37
C SER A 167 16.70 8.51 -12.11
N TYR A 168 15.97 8.37 -10.98
CA TYR A 168 16.40 8.92 -9.70
C TYR A 168 17.42 8.02 -9.01
N LYS A 169 18.17 8.59 -8.07
CA LYS A 169 19.07 7.82 -7.22
C LYS A 169 18.26 6.80 -6.42
N ALA A 170 18.77 5.56 -6.37
CA ALA A 170 18.15 4.51 -5.56
C ALA A 170 18.02 4.93 -4.09
N LEU A 171 16.95 4.49 -3.45
CA LEU A 171 16.73 4.68 -2.03
C LEU A 171 17.75 3.86 -1.22
N THR A 172 18.18 4.37 -0.07
CA THR A 172 18.97 3.60 0.91
C THR A 172 18.06 2.57 1.60
N THR A 173 16.84 2.99 1.94
CA THR A 173 15.81 2.12 2.52
C THR A 173 14.47 2.38 1.81
N ILE A 174 13.63 1.34 1.73
CA ILE A 174 12.29 1.47 1.16
C ILE A 174 11.32 1.80 2.30
N PRO A 175 10.50 2.87 2.17
CA PRO A 175 9.48 3.21 3.16
C PRO A 175 8.53 2.04 3.44
N GLU A 176 8.03 1.99 4.67
CA GLU A 176 7.02 1.04 5.13
C GLU A 176 5.64 1.72 5.10
N ASN A 177 4.71 1.20 4.30
CA ASN A 177 3.32 1.64 4.39
C ASN A 177 2.63 0.93 5.56
N ARG A 178 2.09 1.70 6.51
CA ARG A 178 1.47 1.21 7.75
C ARG A 178 -0.02 1.46 7.69
N VAL A 179 -0.80 0.39 7.57
CA VAL A 179 -2.25 0.43 7.42
C VAL A 179 -2.96 -0.18 8.63
N TYR A 180 -4.02 0.47 9.09
CA TYR A 180 -4.82 0.03 10.24
C TYR A 180 -6.10 -0.62 9.74
N LEU A 181 -6.27 -1.91 10.02
CA LEU A 181 -7.40 -2.68 9.52
C LEU A 181 -8.13 -3.42 10.63
N SER A 182 -9.45 -3.54 10.49
CA SER A 182 -10.23 -4.40 11.37
C SER A 182 -9.89 -5.87 11.13
N PRO A 183 -10.06 -6.76 12.14
CA PRO A 183 -9.81 -8.19 11.98
C PRO A 183 -10.55 -8.82 10.80
N VAL A 184 -11.76 -8.35 10.51
CA VAL A 184 -12.60 -8.85 9.39
C VAL A 184 -12.00 -8.50 8.03
N ARG A 185 -11.35 -7.34 7.89
CA ARG A 185 -10.82 -6.84 6.60
C ARG A 185 -9.36 -7.19 6.36
N ALA A 186 -8.59 -7.40 7.44
CA ALA A 186 -7.16 -7.68 7.34
C ALA A 186 -6.84 -8.89 6.45
N SER A 187 -7.55 -10.00 6.59
CA SER A 187 -7.31 -11.21 5.79
C SER A 187 -7.59 -10.99 4.30
N ALA A 188 -8.69 -10.30 3.96
CA ALA A 188 -9.03 -9.99 2.57
C ALA A 188 -8.00 -9.03 1.93
N PHE A 189 -7.58 -8.00 2.68
CA PHE A 189 -6.52 -7.09 2.24
C PHE A 189 -5.21 -7.84 1.98
N VAL A 190 -4.74 -8.62 2.96
CA VAL A 190 -3.47 -9.35 2.87
C VAL A 190 -3.48 -10.32 1.69
N GLN A 191 -4.55 -11.09 1.52
CA GLN A 191 -4.67 -12.04 0.41
C GLN A 191 -4.63 -11.32 -0.94
N GLY A 192 -5.45 -10.30 -1.13
CA GLY A 192 -5.50 -9.55 -2.40
C GLY A 192 -4.17 -8.84 -2.69
N PHE A 193 -3.62 -8.11 -1.71
CA PHE A 193 -2.38 -7.37 -1.91
C PHE A 193 -1.17 -8.29 -2.17
N VAL A 194 -1.05 -9.43 -1.48
CA VAL A 194 0.03 -10.41 -1.71
C VAL A 194 -0.07 -11.02 -3.10
N THR A 195 -1.28 -11.37 -3.56
CA THR A 195 -1.47 -11.89 -4.92
C THR A 195 -1.12 -10.84 -5.97
N PHE A 196 -1.68 -9.65 -5.85
CA PHE A 196 -1.43 -8.52 -6.76
C PHE A 196 0.05 -8.14 -6.85
N SER A 197 0.70 -8.00 -5.70
CA SER A 197 2.08 -7.51 -5.62
C SER A 197 3.14 -8.58 -5.85
N HIS A 198 2.75 -9.85 -6.01
CA HIS A 198 3.64 -11.02 -5.95
C HIS A 198 4.53 -11.00 -4.71
N GLY A 199 3.97 -10.45 -3.63
CA GLY A 199 4.63 -10.29 -2.37
C GLY A 199 4.65 -11.57 -1.55
N LYS A 200 5.27 -11.47 -0.39
CA LYS A 200 5.28 -12.52 0.62
C LYS A 200 5.01 -11.94 2.01
N ILE A 201 4.31 -12.68 2.83
CA ILE A 201 4.21 -12.41 4.26
C ILE A 201 5.56 -12.79 4.88
N VAL A 202 6.26 -11.82 5.44
CA VAL A 202 7.55 -12.04 6.12
C VAL A 202 7.40 -12.19 7.62
N SER A 203 6.29 -11.74 8.20
CA SER A 203 5.93 -11.94 9.60
C SER A 203 4.41 -11.83 9.77
N ASP A 204 3.84 -12.69 10.60
CA ASP A 204 2.45 -12.63 11.08
C ASP A 204 2.49 -12.96 12.58
N ASP A 205 2.42 -11.93 13.41
CA ASP A 205 2.64 -11.97 14.85
C ASP A 205 1.36 -11.51 15.55
N ASP A 206 0.70 -12.41 16.27
CA ASP A 206 -0.53 -12.13 17.03
C ASP A 206 -0.28 -11.58 18.43
N GLN A 207 1.00 -11.44 18.82
CA GLN A 207 1.45 -10.93 20.11
C GLN A 207 2.36 -9.69 19.97
N ALA A 208 2.27 -8.97 18.86
CA ALA A 208 3.06 -7.77 18.64
C ALA A 208 2.82 -6.74 19.77
N PRO A 209 3.86 -5.98 20.17
CA PRO A 209 3.75 -5.04 21.29
C PRO A 209 2.75 -3.92 21.03
N GLY A 210 1.75 -3.77 21.88
CA GLY A 210 0.69 -2.76 21.72
C GLY A 210 1.19 -1.31 21.81
N ILE A 211 2.39 -1.06 22.28
CA ILE A 211 3.00 0.27 22.27
C ILE A 211 3.09 0.84 20.85
N GLU A 212 3.23 0.01 19.82
CA GLU A 212 3.27 0.40 18.40
C GLU A 212 1.95 1.02 17.91
N ILE A 213 0.87 0.78 18.63
CA ILE A 213 -0.48 1.32 18.35
C ILE A 213 -1.03 2.17 19.49
N GLY A 214 -0.16 2.58 20.43
CA GLY A 214 -0.55 3.44 21.57
C GLY A 214 -1.24 2.72 22.71
N LYS A 215 -1.14 1.38 22.78
CA LYS A 215 -1.69 0.53 23.84
C LYS A 215 -0.57 -0.24 24.55
N PRO A 216 0.31 0.41 25.34
CA PRO A 216 1.57 -0.18 25.82
C PRO A 216 1.43 -1.42 26.70
N ASN A 217 0.24 -1.69 27.25
CA ASN A 217 -0.03 -2.85 28.11
C ASN A 217 -0.76 -3.99 27.37
N ASP A 218 -1.03 -3.80 26.07
CA ASP A 218 -1.76 -4.76 25.24
C ASP A 218 -0.83 -5.41 24.22
N THR A 219 -1.32 -6.47 23.59
CA THR A 219 -0.76 -7.01 22.34
C THR A 219 -1.78 -6.89 21.22
N TYR A 220 -1.30 -7.00 19.98
CA TYR A 220 -2.14 -6.96 18.79
C TYR A 220 -1.54 -7.83 17.67
N ARG A 221 -2.31 -8.13 16.63
CA ARG A 221 -1.79 -8.83 15.47
C ARG A 221 -1.17 -7.86 14.48
N ARG A 222 0.09 -8.13 14.10
CA ARG A 222 0.86 -7.37 13.12
C ARG A 222 1.28 -8.28 11.99
N ILE A 223 0.94 -7.93 10.74
CA ILE A 223 1.32 -8.68 9.56
C ILE A 223 2.25 -7.81 8.72
N ARG A 224 3.41 -8.34 8.35
CA ARG A 224 4.38 -7.67 7.48
C ARG A 224 4.45 -8.34 6.13
N ILE A 225 4.36 -7.54 5.08
CA ILE A 225 4.40 -7.97 3.68
C ILE A 225 5.58 -7.26 3.01
N GLN A 226 6.32 -7.99 2.19
CA GLN A 226 7.38 -7.47 1.36
C GLN A 226 7.13 -7.85 -0.09
N SER A 227 7.30 -6.89 -1.01
CA SER A 227 7.13 -7.07 -2.45
C SER A 227 8.06 -6.12 -3.22
N LYS A 228 7.98 -6.14 -4.55
CA LYS A 228 8.64 -5.14 -5.38
C LYS A 228 8.04 -3.73 -5.22
N PHE A 229 6.81 -3.61 -4.73
CA PHE A 229 6.19 -2.33 -4.37
C PHE A 229 6.70 -1.77 -3.04
N GLY A 230 7.49 -2.50 -2.28
CA GLY A 230 8.03 -2.09 -0.99
C GLY A 230 7.52 -2.90 0.17
N LYS A 231 7.46 -2.27 1.35
CA LYS A 231 7.06 -2.88 2.62
C LYS A 231 5.67 -2.41 3.00
N VAL A 232 4.81 -3.33 3.43
CA VAL A 232 3.49 -3.00 4.02
C VAL A 232 3.37 -3.67 5.37
N THR A 233 2.99 -2.90 6.39
CA THR A 233 2.68 -3.43 7.72
C THR A 233 1.19 -3.23 8.01
N VAL A 234 0.48 -4.31 8.20
CA VAL A 234 -0.93 -4.33 8.59
C VAL A 234 -1.02 -4.41 10.10
N LEU A 235 -1.60 -3.37 10.69
CA LEU A 235 -1.85 -3.22 12.12
C LEU A 235 -3.32 -3.58 12.36
N VAL A 236 -3.56 -4.80 12.85
CA VAL A 236 -4.93 -5.30 13.03
C VAL A 236 -5.49 -4.78 14.35
N THR A 237 -6.59 -4.02 14.30
CA THR A 237 -7.12 -3.30 15.44
C THR A 237 -8.64 -3.20 15.42
N ASP A 238 -9.23 -2.98 16.59
CA ASP A 238 -10.64 -2.68 16.78
C ASP A 238 -11.01 -1.20 16.54
N GLY A 239 -10.01 -0.35 16.20
CA GLY A 239 -10.19 1.08 15.95
C GLY A 239 -10.24 1.97 17.19
N HIS A 240 -10.19 1.42 18.41
CA HIS A 240 -10.16 2.20 19.66
C HIS A 240 -8.71 2.62 19.98
N LEU A 241 -8.15 3.49 19.16
CA LEU A 241 -6.76 3.93 19.26
C LEU A 241 -6.66 5.39 19.69
N PRO A 242 -5.67 5.74 20.54
CA PRO A 242 -5.40 7.13 20.87
C PRO A 242 -4.75 7.85 19.67
N TYR A 243 -4.94 9.16 19.58
CA TYR A 243 -4.18 9.98 18.65
C TYR A 243 -2.67 9.88 18.95
N PRO A 244 -1.76 9.75 17.96
CA PRO A 244 -1.99 9.93 16.51
C PRO A 244 -2.25 8.61 15.73
N TYR A 245 -2.49 7.51 16.39
CA TYR A 245 -2.68 6.21 15.76
C TYR A 245 -4.03 6.08 15.05
N GLY A 246 -4.15 5.07 14.16
CA GLY A 246 -5.37 4.78 13.41
C GLY A 246 -5.45 5.41 12.02
N HIS A 247 -4.55 6.32 11.69
CA HIS A 247 -4.39 6.85 10.34
C HIS A 247 -3.32 6.07 9.59
N GLU A 248 -3.54 5.79 8.31
CA GLU A 248 -2.48 5.29 7.44
C GLU A 248 -1.29 6.25 7.51
N MET A 249 -0.10 5.71 7.72
CA MET A 249 1.13 6.50 7.81
C MET A 249 2.30 5.77 7.17
N THR A 250 3.30 6.53 6.75
CA THR A 250 4.55 5.99 6.24
C THR A 250 5.56 5.86 7.37
N GLY A 251 6.25 4.72 7.43
CA GLY A 251 7.40 4.48 8.30
C GLY A 251 8.71 4.70 7.54
N TYR A 252 9.58 5.54 8.06
CA TYR A 252 10.90 5.83 7.48
C TYR A 252 12.01 5.22 8.32
N GLU A 253 12.77 4.30 7.71
CA GLU A 253 13.92 3.67 8.34
C GLU A 253 15.15 4.57 8.24
N VAL A 254 15.79 4.86 9.38
CA VAL A 254 17.00 5.67 9.49
C VAL A 254 18.06 4.92 10.29
N SER A 255 19.33 5.21 10.03
CA SER A 255 20.45 4.59 10.77
C SER A 255 20.68 5.23 12.15
N ASP A 256 20.25 6.48 12.35
CA ASP A 256 20.43 7.27 13.58
C ASP A 256 19.11 7.99 13.89
N LEU A 257 18.29 7.37 14.74
CA LEU A 257 16.99 7.93 15.12
C LEU A 257 17.15 9.22 15.91
N ASP A 258 18.01 9.25 16.91
CA ASP A 258 18.19 10.41 17.80
C ASP A 258 18.67 11.64 17.03
N GLY A 259 19.68 11.47 16.20
CA GLY A 259 20.20 12.54 15.34
C GLY A 259 19.16 13.01 14.31
N THR A 260 18.36 12.10 13.76
CA THR A 260 17.26 12.43 12.84
C THR A 260 16.16 13.23 13.54
N LEU A 261 15.74 12.81 14.73
CA LEU A 261 14.74 13.51 15.52
C LEU A 261 15.22 14.89 15.97
N ALA A 262 16.51 15.04 16.29
CA ALA A 262 17.10 16.35 16.61
C ALA A 262 17.01 17.32 15.41
N LYS A 263 17.34 16.85 14.20
CA LYS A 263 17.20 17.63 12.94
C LYS A 263 15.73 17.97 12.67
N ALA A 264 14.83 16.98 12.79
CA ALA A 264 13.40 17.17 12.61
C ALA A 264 12.86 18.26 13.54
N LYS A 265 13.17 18.18 14.83
CA LYS A 265 12.77 19.19 15.84
C LYS A 265 13.29 20.58 15.49
N ALA A 266 14.55 20.71 15.08
CA ALA A 266 15.15 21.98 14.65
C ALA A 266 14.44 22.55 13.40
N ALA A 267 13.88 21.69 12.54
CA ALA A 267 13.11 22.07 11.35
C ALA A 267 11.60 22.30 11.62
N GLY A 268 11.17 22.37 12.88
CA GLY A 268 9.79 22.63 13.26
C GLY A 268 8.86 21.42 13.24
N VAL A 269 9.40 20.21 13.14
CA VAL A 269 8.65 18.95 13.27
C VAL A 269 8.32 18.70 14.74
N LYS A 270 7.06 18.34 15.02
CA LYS A 270 6.59 17.99 16.37
C LYS A 270 6.79 16.50 16.61
N ILE A 271 7.32 16.14 17.79
CA ILE A 271 7.35 14.75 18.24
C ILE A 271 6.01 14.48 18.93
N LEU A 272 5.14 13.67 18.30
CA LEU A 272 3.84 13.30 18.84
C LEU A 272 3.93 12.12 19.81
N VAL A 273 4.76 11.13 19.48
CA VAL A 273 5.08 10.01 20.32
C VAL A 273 6.60 9.96 20.47
N PRO A 274 7.12 10.12 21.70
CA PRO A 274 8.55 10.05 21.93
C PRO A 274 9.11 8.66 21.60
N PRO A 275 10.43 8.52 21.41
CA PRO A 275 11.04 7.24 21.10
C PRO A 275 10.61 6.12 22.05
N TYR A 276 10.17 5.02 21.50
CA TYR A 276 9.85 3.77 22.19
C TYR A 276 10.57 2.61 21.53
N ALA A 277 10.97 1.63 22.33
CA ALA A 277 11.66 0.44 21.85
C ALA A 277 10.70 -0.75 21.77
N THR A 278 10.88 -1.57 20.75
CA THR A 278 10.39 -2.95 20.65
C THR A 278 11.57 -3.88 20.44
N ASP A 279 11.35 -5.20 20.37
CA ASP A 279 12.43 -6.16 20.16
C ASP A 279 13.17 -5.95 18.83
N GLU A 280 12.52 -5.34 17.85
CA GLU A 280 13.03 -5.21 16.47
C GLU A 280 13.51 -3.81 16.13
N ARG A 281 12.95 -2.76 16.75
CA ARG A 281 13.22 -1.38 16.38
C ARG A 281 13.01 -0.41 17.55
N THR A 282 13.62 0.77 17.42
CA THR A 282 13.23 1.96 18.18
C THR A 282 12.53 2.91 17.22
N ALA A 283 11.34 3.40 17.59
CA ALA A 283 10.50 4.23 16.73
C ALA A 283 9.93 5.43 17.46
N ALA A 284 9.58 6.47 16.70
CA ALA A 284 8.88 7.66 17.16
C ALA A 284 7.83 8.06 16.13
N VAL A 285 6.75 8.73 16.56
CA VAL A 285 5.77 9.29 15.64
C VAL A 285 5.90 10.82 15.65
N VAL A 286 5.98 11.39 14.47
CA VAL A 286 6.24 12.82 14.27
C VAL A 286 5.16 13.46 13.40
N GLN A 287 5.00 14.78 13.55
CA GLN A 287 4.14 15.60 12.67
C GLN A 287 4.96 16.72 12.05
N PHE A 288 5.06 16.69 10.73
CA PHE A 288 5.68 17.74 9.93
C PHE A 288 4.78 18.99 9.82
N PRO A 289 5.34 20.17 9.50
CA PRO A 289 4.56 21.33 9.10
C PRO A 289 3.53 20.95 8.01
N GLY A 290 2.33 21.51 8.07
CA GLY A 290 1.24 21.11 7.17
C GLY A 290 0.45 19.87 7.61
N GLY A 291 0.82 19.27 8.76
CA GLY A 291 0.02 18.23 9.42
C GLY A 291 0.35 16.78 9.02
N TYR A 292 1.31 16.54 8.13
CA TYR A 292 1.72 15.20 7.76
C TYR A 292 2.30 14.44 8.95
N ILE A 293 1.74 13.27 9.24
CA ILE A 293 2.17 12.38 10.33
C ILE A 293 2.92 11.19 9.74
N ALA A 294 4.08 10.87 10.31
CA ALA A 294 4.89 9.74 9.91
C ALA A 294 5.52 9.06 11.13
N GLU A 295 5.87 7.79 10.96
CA GLU A 295 6.73 7.08 11.89
C GLU A 295 8.17 7.16 11.39
N ILE A 296 9.12 7.36 12.29
CA ILE A 296 10.56 7.27 12.00
C ILE A 296 11.14 6.22 12.93
N HIS A 297 11.91 5.28 12.38
CA HIS A 297 12.50 4.20 13.18
C HIS A 297 13.93 3.88 12.77
N SER A 298 14.66 3.30 13.72
CA SER A 298 15.92 2.58 13.46
C SER A 298 15.77 1.13 13.87
N LEU A 299 16.35 0.22 13.09
CA LEU A 299 16.39 -1.21 13.44
C LEU A 299 17.31 -1.45 14.63
N GLY A 300 16.99 -2.42 15.48
CA GLY A 300 17.86 -2.89 16.54
C GLY A 300 19.15 -3.50 15.97
N LYS A 301 20.23 -3.48 16.74
CA LYS A 301 21.56 -3.96 16.31
C LYS A 301 21.62 -5.46 15.94
N GLU A 302 20.55 -6.22 16.19
CA GLU A 302 20.47 -7.66 15.91
C GLU A 302 19.60 -8.02 14.69
N ALA A 303 19.08 -7.03 13.95
CA ALA A 303 18.18 -7.25 12.81
C ALA A 303 18.89 -7.33 11.45
N HIS A 304 20.18 -7.73 11.44
CA HIS A 304 20.96 -7.92 10.21
C HIS A 304 21.19 -9.40 9.89
#